data_d71c8b4bb6a715b93d2a15848238695f
#
_entry.id   d71c8b4bb6a715b93d2a15848238695f
#
_cell.length_a   1.000
_cell.length_b   1.000
_cell.length_c   1.000
_cell.angle_alpha   90.00
_cell.angle_beta   90.00
_cell.angle_gamma   90.00
#
_symmetry.space_group_name_H-M   'P 1'
#
loop_
_entity.id
_entity.type
_entity.pdbx_description
1 polymer ?
#
loop_
_entity_poly.entity_id
_entity_poly.type
_entity_poly.pdbx_seq_one_letter_code
_entity_poly.pdbx_strand_id
1 'polypeptide(L)'
;MEVQYRKEYSPALGRDMECKIYGHKGRPVLFIPCQDGRFFDFENFHMTDTWSPWLEAGEVMVFSIDTIDQETWSDTDGDPYWRIRRYEQWLQYITDEMVPFMREIVNERNGWTGYPGIMVFGCKGLAGVEEFLFFRNQ
;
A
#
# COMPACT_ATOMS: atom_id res chain seq x y z
N MET A 1 4.28 -10.21 17.03
CA MET A 1 3.64 -9.34 16.00
C MET A 1 3.03 -10.22 14.94
N GLU A 2 1.78 -9.95 14.60
CA GLU A 2 1.11 -10.67 13.50
C GLU A 2 1.59 -10.14 12.16
N VAL A 3 1.92 -11.04 11.25
CA VAL A 3 2.33 -10.70 9.88
C VAL A 3 1.57 -11.61 8.94
N GLN A 4 0.90 -11.03 7.93
CA GLN A 4 0.18 -11.78 6.90
C GLN A 4 0.78 -11.48 5.54
N TYR A 5 0.90 -12.51 4.72
CA TYR A 5 1.27 -12.38 3.31
C TYR A 5 0.03 -12.62 2.46
N ARG A 6 -0.18 -11.75 1.46
CA ARG A 6 -1.29 -11.87 0.52
C ARG A 6 -0.78 -11.75 -0.90
N LYS A 7 -1.32 -12.59 -1.76
CA LYS A 7 -1.08 -12.53 -3.20
C LYS A 7 -2.43 -12.68 -3.89
N GLU A 8 -2.86 -11.62 -4.56
CA GLU A 8 -4.17 -11.58 -5.19
C GLU A 8 -4.11 -10.95 -6.57
N TYR A 9 -4.96 -11.41 -7.47
CA TYR A 9 -5.03 -10.88 -8.82
C TYR A 9 -5.54 -9.44 -8.80
N SER A 10 -4.84 -8.56 -9.54
CA SER A 10 -5.23 -7.17 -9.70
C SER A 10 -5.85 -6.96 -11.09
N PRO A 11 -7.16 -6.70 -11.18
CA PRO A 11 -7.78 -6.35 -12.46
C PRO A 11 -7.18 -5.09 -13.09
N ALA A 12 -6.83 -4.09 -12.28
CA ALA A 12 -6.25 -2.84 -12.78
C ALA A 12 -4.91 -3.07 -13.48
N LEU A 13 -4.08 -3.98 -12.93
CA LEU A 13 -2.74 -4.26 -13.46
C LEU A 13 -2.69 -5.49 -14.34
N GLY A 14 -3.73 -6.33 -14.31
CA GLY A 14 -3.80 -7.54 -15.12
C GLY A 14 -2.82 -8.62 -14.68
N ARG A 15 -2.46 -8.66 -13.40
CA ARG A 15 -1.53 -9.64 -12.85
C ARG A 15 -1.70 -9.78 -11.34
N ASP A 16 -1.08 -10.80 -10.76
CA ASP A 16 -1.05 -10.97 -9.32
C ASP A 16 -0.17 -9.91 -8.67
N MET A 17 -0.68 -9.34 -7.58
CA MET A 17 0.06 -8.38 -6.76
C MET A 17 0.21 -8.93 -5.35
N GLU A 18 1.34 -8.65 -4.75
CA GLU A 18 1.70 -9.14 -3.43
C GLU A 18 1.72 -8.00 -2.41
N CYS A 19 1.34 -8.31 -1.17
CA CYS A 19 1.49 -7.37 -0.08
C CYS A 19 1.70 -8.11 1.24
N LYS A 20 2.19 -7.40 2.25
CA LYS A 20 2.28 -7.89 3.61
C LYS A 20 1.53 -6.96 4.54
N ILE A 21 0.88 -7.55 5.53
CA ILE A 21 0.11 -6.82 6.53
C ILE A 21 0.77 -7.05 7.88
N TYR A 22 1.15 -5.97 8.54
CA TYR A 22 1.80 -6.00 9.85
C TYR A 22 0.85 -5.46 10.91
N GLY A 23 0.77 -6.16 12.04
CA GLY A 23 -0.12 -5.78 13.13
C GLY A 23 -1.44 -6.53 13.08
N HIS A 24 -2.23 -6.39 14.15
CA HIS A 24 -3.46 -7.18 14.32
C HIS A 24 -4.73 -6.33 14.33
N LYS A 25 -4.64 -5.05 14.63
CA LYS A 25 -5.76 -4.09 14.59
C LYS A 25 -5.21 -2.68 14.65
N GLY A 26 -6.07 -1.69 14.57
CA GLY A 26 -5.72 -0.29 14.66
C GLY A 26 -5.98 0.44 13.35
N ARG A 27 -5.43 1.64 13.24
CA ARG A 27 -5.62 2.50 12.06
C ARG A 27 -4.83 1.97 10.87
N PRO A 28 -5.40 2.03 9.67
CA PRO A 28 -4.69 1.57 8.49
C PRO A 28 -3.60 2.55 8.04
N VAL A 29 -2.43 1.99 7.75
CA VAL A 29 -1.30 2.73 7.19
C VAL A 29 -0.90 2.04 5.89
N LEU A 30 -0.90 2.78 4.80
CA LEU A 30 -0.40 2.31 3.52
C LEU A 30 1.07 2.66 3.41
N PHE A 31 1.93 1.64 3.35
CA PHE A 31 3.36 1.83 3.14
C PHE A 31 3.72 1.57 1.69
N ILE A 32 4.32 2.58 1.06
CA ILE A 32 4.78 2.50 -0.33
C ILE A 32 6.31 2.47 -0.31
N PRO A 33 6.94 1.39 -0.78
CA PRO A 33 8.39 1.28 -0.73
C PRO A 33 9.09 2.30 -1.65
N CYS A 34 10.39 2.45 -1.48
CA CYS A 34 11.22 3.29 -2.31
C CYS A 34 11.22 2.80 -3.76
N GLN A 35 11.85 3.54 -4.67
CA GLN A 35 11.93 3.16 -6.08
C GLN A 35 12.48 1.74 -6.24
N ASP A 36 11.80 0.96 -7.08
CA ASP A 36 12.08 -0.46 -7.33
C ASP A 36 11.91 -1.33 -6.07
N GLY A 37 11.31 -0.78 -5.02
CA GLY A 37 11.08 -1.52 -3.79
C GLY A 37 10.01 -2.58 -3.93
N ARG A 38 10.01 -3.49 -2.96
CA ARG A 38 9.11 -4.62 -2.94
C ARG A 38 8.26 -4.60 -1.66
N PHE A 39 7.20 -5.37 -1.68
CA PHE A 39 6.23 -5.47 -0.60
C PHE A 39 6.83 -5.87 0.76
N PHE A 40 8.04 -6.42 0.78
CA PHE A 40 8.71 -6.81 2.01
C PHE A 40 9.74 -5.79 2.52
N ASP A 41 9.87 -4.63 1.87
CA ASP A 41 10.89 -3.63 2.22
C ASP A 41 10.63 -2.99 3.58
N PHE A 42 9.39 -2.99 4.05
CA PHE A 42 9.09 -2.53 5.40
C PHE A 42 9.89 -3.30 6.45
N GLU A 43 10.04 -4.61 6.26
CA GLU A 43 10.90 -5.45 7.11
C GLU A 43 12.39 -5.20 6.83
N ASN A 44 12.75 -5.12 5.55
CA ASN A 44 14.15 -5.00 5.15
C ASN A 44 14.81 -3.72 5.67
N PHE A 45 14.04 -2.65 5.83
CA PHE A 45 14.53 -1.40 6.37
C PHE A 45 14.32 -1.28 7.88
N HIS A 46 14.05 -2.40 8.55
CA HIS A 46 13.85 -2.48 10.00
C HIS A 46 12.73 -1.59 10.53
N MET A 47 11.76 -1.28 9.67
CA MET A 47 10.60 -0.47 10.07
C MET A 47 9.72 -1.22 11.06
N THR A 48 9.70 -2.56 11.00
CA THR A 48 8.97 -3.39 11.96
C THR A 48 9.49 -3.17 13.37
N ASP A 49 10.80 -3.00 13.54
CA ASP A 49 11.40 -2.74 14.84
C ASP A 49 11.02 -1.34 15.35
N THR A 50 11.14 -0.35 14.47
CA THR A 50 10.83 1.05 14.81
C THR A 50 9.36 1.23 15.19
N TRP A 51 8.47 0.57 14.46
CA TRP A 51 7.02 0.69 14.65
C TRP A 51 6.45 -0.32 15.63
N SER A 52 7.29 -1.21 16.18
CA SER A 52 6.87 -2.29 17.07
C SER A 52 5.97 -1.83 18.22
N PRO A 53 6.25 -0.73 18.95
CA PRO A 53 5.37 -0.32 20.05
C PRO A 53 3.92 -0.11 19.62
N TRP A 54 3.70 0.51 18.47
CA TRP A 54 2.35 0.80 17.97
C TRP A 54 1.69 -0.42 17.34
N LEU A 55 2.48 -1.24 16.65
CA LEU A 55 1.99 -2.48 16.04
C LEU A 55 1.57 -3.48 17.12
N GLU A 56 2.38 -3.65 18.15
CA GLU A 56 2.10 -4.55 19.26
C GLU A 56 0.92 -4.08 20.10
N ALA A 57 0.80 -2.76 20.28
CA ALA A 57 -0.31 -2.17 21.03
C ALA A 57 -1.65 -2.21 20.26
N GLY A 58 -1.63 -2.58 18.98
CA GLY A 58 -2.85 -2.58 18.17
C GLY A 58 -3.35 -1.20 17.81
N GLU A 59 -2.44 -0.24 17.69
CA GLU A 59 -2.79 1.14 17.34
C GLU A 59 -2.78 1.37 15.82
N VAL A 60 -1.95 0.62 15.10
CA VAL A 60 -1.83 0.72 13.64
C VAL A 60 -1.71 -0.66 13.01
N MET A 61 -2.20 -0.78 11.79
CA MET A 61 -1.95 -1.90 10.89
C MET A 61 -1.27 -1.35 9.64
N VAL A 62 -0.11 -1.90 9.29
CA VAL A 62 0.65 -1.45 8.13
C VAL A 62 0.42 -2.41 6.97
N PHE A 63 0.00 -1.86 5.84
CA PHE A 63 -0.18 -2.58 4.59
C PHE A 63 0.95 -2.19 3.65
N SER A 64 1.94 -3.07 3.53
CA SER A 64 3.11 -2.84 2.70
C SER A 64 2.86 -3.42 1.32
N ILE A 65 2.73 -2.55 0.33
CA ILE A 65 2.37 -2.94 -1.03
C ILE A 65 3.60 -3.04 -1.93
N ASP A 66 3.41 -3.67 -3.08
CA ASP A 66 4.44 -3.80 -4.10
C ASP A 66 4.38 -2.62 -5.07
N THR A 67 5.48 -2.39 -5.79
CA THR A 67 5.55 -1.39 -6.86
C THR A 67 5.75 -2.07 -8.22
N ILE A 68 5.51 -1.29 -9.26
CA ILE A 68 5.82 -1.67 -10.63
C ILE A 68 6.81 -0.68 -11.26
N ASP A 69 7.68 -0.10 -10.43
CA ASP A 69 8.59 0.97 -10.84
C ASP A 69 9.48 0.58 -12.03
N GLN A 70 9.82 -0.70 -12.16
CA GLN A 70 10.61 -1.17 -13.28
C GLN A 70 9.90 -0.99 -14.63
N GLU A 71 8.58 -0.90 -14.63
CA GLU A 71 7.76 -0.66 -15.83
C GLU A 71 7.40 0.82 -15.99
N THR A 72 7.72 1.65 -15.00
CA THR A 72 7.36 3.07 -15.00
C THR A 72 8.59 3.96 -14.81
N TRP A 73 8.88 4.34 -13.57
CA TRP A 73 9.94 5.30 -13.26
C TRP A 73 11.34 4.81 -13.66
N SER A 74 11.61 3.53 -13.51
CA SER A 74 12.93 2.95 -13.78
C SER A 74 13.12 2.51 -15.23
N ASP A 75 12.05 2.48 -16.02
CA ASP A 75 12.11 2.14 -17.44
C ASP A 75 12.40 3.37 -18.27
N THR A 76 13.63 3.87 -18.17
CA THR A 76 14.04 5.13 -18.81
C THR A 76 14.08 5.05 -20.34
N ASP A 77 14.21 3.84 -20.90
CA ASP A 77 14.22 3.61 -22.35
C ASP A 77 12.84 3.26 -22.90
N GLY A 78 11.85 3.14 -22.03
CA GLY A 78 10.50 2.79 -22.43
C GLY A 78 9.74 3.95 -23.05
N ASP A 79 8.66 3.62 -23.76
CA ASP A 79 7.76 4.61 -24.35
C ASP A 79 7.12 5.45 -23.23
N PRO A 80 7.29 6.79 -23.24
CA PRO A 80 6.73 7.65 -22.20
C PRO A 80 5.23 7.49 -22.01
N TYR A 81 4.47 7.33 -23.10
CA TYR A 81 3.02 7.14 -23.02
C TYR A 81 2.68 5.84 -22.26
N TRP A 82 3.37 4.75 -22.58
CA TRP A 82 3.14 3.47 -21.93
C TRP A 82 3.53 3.52 -20.44
N ARG A 83 4.62 4.19 -20.11
CA ARG A 83 5.08 4.34 -18.73
C ARG A 83 4.05 5.09 -17.88
N ILE A 84 3.50 6.17 -18.41
CA ILE A 84 2.46 6.95 -17.73
C ILE A 84 1.20 6.10 -17.57
N ARG A 85 0.82 5.39 -18.61
CA ARG A 85 -0.36 4.52 -18.57
C ARG A 85 -0.24 3.45 -17.49
N ARG A 86 0.92 2.80 -17.39
CA ARG A 86 1.16 1.80 -16.35
C ARG A 86 1.14 2.41 -14.96
N TYR A 87 1.71 3.58 -14.80
CA TYR A 87 1.66 4.30 -13.53
C TYR A 87 0.22 4.61 -13.11
N GLU A 88 -0.61 5.08 -14.04
CA GLU A 88 -2.03 5.32 -13.77
C GLU A 88 -2.75 4.04 -13.35
N GLN A 89 -2.43 2.91 -13.98
CA GLN A 89 -3.01 1.62 -13.60
C GLN A 89 -2.57 1.19 -12.19
N TRP A 90 -1.34 1.49 -11.80
CA TRP A 90 -0.87 1.23 -10.45
C TRP A 90 -1.60 2.11 -9.42
N LEU A 91 -1.81 3.39 -9.73
CA LEU A 91 -2.64 4.25 -8.89
C LEU A 91 -4.07 3.71 -8.77
N GLN A 92 -4.64 3.23 -9.86
CA GLN A 92 -5.96 2.62 -9.86
C GLN A 92 -5.99 1.36 -9.00
N TYR A 93 -4.94 0.55 -9.04
CA TYR A 93 -4.79 -0.60 -8.15
C TYR A 93 -4.88 -0.18 -6.68
N ILE A 94 -4.18 0.89 -6.31
CA ILE A 94 -4.24 1.39 -4.92
C ILE A 94 -5.66 1.83 -4.56
N THR A 95 -6.26 2.66 -5.39
CA THR A 95 -7.52 3.32 -5.04
C THR A 95 -8.74 2.41 -5.14
N ASP A 96 -8.77 1.54 -6.13
CA ASP A 96 -9.94 0.71 -6.41
C ASP A 96 -9.85 -0.69 -5.79
N GLU A 97 -8.64 -1.14 -5.45
CA GLU A 97 -8.42 -2.49 -4.92
C GLU A 97 -7.85 -2.46 -3.50
N MET A 98 -6.71 -1.80 -3.30
CA MET A 98 -6.06 -1.80 -1.98
C MET A 98 -6.83 -1.01 -0.92
N VAL A 99 -7.33 0.16 -1.24
CA VAL A 99 -8.06 0.98 -0.26
C VAL A 99 -9.31 0.27 0.26
N PRO A 100 -10.19 -0.27 -0.61
CA PRO A 100 -11.34 -1.05 -0.12
C PRO A 100 -10.93 -2.27 0.69
N PHE A 101 -9.90 -2.98 0.26
CA PHE A 101 -9.38 -4.14 0.97
C PHE A 101 -8.88 -3.77 2.36
N MET A 102 -8.08 -2.70 2.47
CA MET A 102 -7.57 -2.23 3.75
C MET A 102 -8.69 -1.87 4.72
N ARG A 103 -9.71 -1.17 4.23
CA ARG A 103 -10.87 -0.78 5.05
C ARG A 103 -11.66 -1.98 5.53
N GLU A 104 -11.84 -2.96 4.67
CA GLU A 104 -12.54 -4.19 5.04
C GLU A 104 -11.81 -4.91 6.17
N ILE A 105 -10.52 -5.13 6.04
CA ILE A 105 -9.70 -5.81 7.05
C ILE A 105 -9.68 -5.03 8.36
N VAL A 106 -9.45 -3.72 8.29
CA VAL A 106 -9.36 -2.86 9.49
C VAL A 106 -10.71 -2.81 10.21
N ASN A 107 -11.80 -2.67 9.48
CA ASN A 107 -13.12 -2.65 10.08
C ASN A 107 -13.45 -3.97 10.76
N GLU A 108 -13.12 -5.09 10.12
CA GLU A 108 -13.30 -6.42 10.69
C GLU A 108 -12.50 -6.59 11.99
N ARG A 109 -11.22 -6.21 11.97
CA ARG A 109 -10.33 -6.38 13.12
C ARG A 109 -10.67 -5.48 14.30
N ASN A 110 -11.22 -4.29 14.05
CA ASN A 110 -11.52 -3.31 15.09
C ASN A 110 -13.00 -3.27 15.49
N GLY A 111 -13.87 -3.97 14.79
CA GLY A 111 -15.31 -3.83 14.98
C GLY A 111 -15.84 -2.47 14.55
N TRP A 112 -15.19 -1.84 13.58
CA TRP A 112 -15.58 -0.53 13.05
C TRP A 112 -16.48 -0.69 11.83
N THR A 113 -17.20 0.40 11.52
CA THR A 113 -17.97 0.54 10.28
C THR A 113 -17.58 1.85 9.60
N GLY A 114 -17.87 1.95 8.30
CA GLY A 114 -17.63 3.19 7.55
C GLY A 114 -16.27 3.19 6.86
N TYR A 115 -15.68 4.38 6.76
CA TYR A 115 -14.49 4.61 5.94
C TYR A 115 -13.37 5.22 6.79
N PRO A 116 -12.63 4.43 7.56
CA PRO A 116 -11.50 4.96 8.33
C PRO A 116 -10.48 5.60 7.41
N GLY A 117 -9.95 6.75 7.83
CA GLY A 117 -8.90 7.44 7.09
C GLY A 117 -7.64 6.61 7.01
N ILE A 118 -6.98 6.65 5.86
CA ILE A 118 -5.75 5.89 5.60
C ILE A 118 -4.57 6.85 5.64
N MET A 119 -3.60 6.54 6.51
CA MET A 119 -2.33 7.26 6.54
C MET A 119 -1.42 6.68 5.46
N VAL A 120 -0.75 7.54 4.70
CA VAL A 120 0.19 7.10 3.68
C VAL A 120 1.61 7.41 4.15
N PHE A 121 2.48 6.44 4.05
CA PHE A 121 3.89 6.56 4.44
C PHE A 121 4.76 5.92 3.36
N GLY A 122 5.83 6.62 2.96
CA GLY A 122 6.74 6.09 1.95
C GLY A 122 7.82 7.08 1.54
N CYS A 123 8.67 6.65 0.61
CA CYS A 123 9.87 7.40 0.27
C CYS A 123 9.67 8.40 -0.85
N LYS A 124 8.81 8.11 -1.81
CA LYS A 124 8.57 9.00 -2.95
C LYS A 124 7.34 8.57 -3.75
N GLY A 125 6.99 9.39 -4.72
CA GLY A 125 5.83 9.12 -5.57
C GLY A 125 4.52 9.21 -4.82
N LEU A 126 4.54 9.90 -3.68
CA LEU A 126 3.41 9.93 -2.78
C LEU A 126 2.40 11.02 -3.09
N ALA A 127 2.86 12.16 -3.65
CA ALA A 127 2.00 13.33 -3.81
C ALA A 127 0.67 12.99 -4.53
N GLY A 128 0.75 12.30 -5.65
CA GLY A 128 -0.45 11.90 -6.38
C GLY A 128 -1.31 10.89 -5.63
N VAL A 129 -0.68 9.98 -4.89
CA VAL A 129 -1.37 8.96 -4.11
C VAL A 129 -2.05 9.60 -2.90
N GLU A 130 -1.34 10.44 -2.16
CA GLU A 130 -1.89 11.13 -1.00
C GLU A 130 -3.09 12.00 -1.39
N GLU A 131 -2.93 12.78 -2.44
CA GLU A 131 -3.99 13.64 -2.94
C GLU A 131 -5.21 12.82 -3.35
N PHE A 132 -4.99 11.74 -4.06
CA PHE A 132 -6.07 10.86 -4.50
C PHE A 132 -6.78 10.20 -3.33
N LEU A 133 -6.04 9.69 -2.35
CA LEU A 133 -6.62 9.08 -1.15
C LEU A 133 -7.39 10.11 -0.32
N PHE A 134 -6.90 11.33 -0.24
CA PHE A 134 -7.58 12.41 0.46
C PHE A 134 -8.96 12.67 -0.15
N PHE A 135 -9.04 12.80 -1.47
CA PHE A 135 -10.32 13.00 -2.14
C PHE A 135 -11.26 11.80 -1.97
N ARG A 136 -10.73 10.60 -1.95
CA ARG A 136 -11.54 9.39 -1.75
C ARG A 136 -12.12 9.28 -0.33
N ASN A 137 -11.48 9.90 0.63
CA ASN A 137 -11.93 9.86 2.03
C ASN A 137 -12.98 10.92 2.36
N GLN A 138 -13.19 11.86 1.47
CA GLN A 138 -14.21 12.88 1.61
C GLN A 138 -15.53 12.43 0.97
#